data_4686761b172b6a2d627f1269fb32abeb
#
_entry.id   4686761b172b6a2d627f1269fb32abeb
#
_cell.length_a   1.000
_cell.length_b   1.000
_cell.length_c   1.000
_cell.angle_alpha   90.00
_cell.angle_beta   90.00
_cell.angle_gamma   90.00
#
_symmetry.space_group_name_H-M   'P 1'
#
loop_
_entity.id
_entity.type
_entity.pdbx_description
1 polymer ?
#
loop_
_entity_poly.entity_id
_entity_poly.type
_entity_poly.pdbx_seq_one_letter_code
_entity_poly.pdbx_strand_id
1 'polypeptide(L)'
;MSSYHGKTPQILPIKNLIIALSLLAVVIFLLFLAVGFVETTMPNNSYEVKITGLSGLTVNGTAMVMVPIPASVDGVPVMSKEVLTRRYQAFGWQAAIRETPYGKMLAFTTTEGYVPDISVASGEFEKKEEPRLLVPVLATHDNTSVEEFSRRSGGTYTTVVFLDGFVPQENTTPISFDLRYQGGGGIKHLIKENVWTTTMNATVPSTESGFVPVPAGYHVTPGGSIYDGQDTEPGNSLQHLSSCAVTPLKHRRRRR
;
A
#
# COMPACT_ATOMS: atom_id res chain seq x y z
N MET A 1 40.86 67.79 -14.23
CA MET A 1 40.41 67.20 -15.49
C MET A 1 40.50 65.69 -15.35
N SER A 2 39.40 65.04 -15.05
CA SER A 2 39.33 63.57 -14.84
C SER A 2 38.82 62.93 -16.13
N SER A 3 39.68 62.13 -16.77
CA SER A 3 39.37 61.45 -18.03
C SER A 3 38.56 60.18 -17.77
N TYR A 4 37.25 60.18 -18.05
CA TYR A 4 36.40 59.04 -18.02
C TYR A 4 36.69 58.13 -19.27
N HIS A 5 37.39 57.01 -19.02
CA HIS A 5 37.52 55.98 -20.03
C HIS A 5 36.22 55.18 -20.03
N GLY A 6 35.37 55.49 -21.01
CA GLY A 6 34.17 54.71 -21.31
C GLY A 6 34.59 53.33 -21.87
N LYS A 7 34.35 52.25 -21.09
CA LYS A 7 34.43 50.89 -21.61
C LYS A 7 33.28 50.67 -22.57
N THR A 8 33.60 50.55 -23.87
CA THR A 8 32.66 50.12 -24.89
C THR A 8 32.14 48.73 -24.55
N PRO A 9 30.81 48.49 -24.50
CA PRO A 9 30.29 47.17 -24.29
C PRO A 9 30.73 46.24 -25.44
N GLN A 10 31.45 45.17 -25.12
CA GLN A 10 31.80 44.14 -26.09
C GLN A 10 30.53 43.41 -26.47
N ILE A 11 29.94 43.71 -27.61
CA ILE A 11 28.81 42.97 -28.18
C ILE A 11 29.37 41.61 -28.61
N LEU A 12 28.98 40.55 -27.89
CA LEU A 12 29.29 39.17 -28.28
C LEU A 12 28.87 38.96 -29.75
N PRO A 13 29.74 38.40 -30.61
CA PRO A 13 29.38 38.13 -31.98
C PRO A 13 28.14 37.22 -32.01
N ILE A 14 27.14 37.62 -32.78
CA ILE A 14 25.80 36.94 -32.85
C ILE A 14 25.93 35.43 -33.05
N LYS A 15 26.97 34.98 -33.77
CA LYS A 15 27.28 33.55 -33.95
C LYS A 15 27.54 32.82 -32.64
N ASN A 16 28.28 33.42 -31.70
CA ASN A 16 28.59 32.81 -30.40
C ASN A 16 27.35 32.77 -29.50
N LEU A 17 26.47 33.77 -29.60
CA LEU A 17 25.18 33.77 -28.90
C LEU A 17 24.26 32.64 -29.38
N ILE A 18 24.17 32.44 -30.70
CA ILE A 18 23.36 31.36 -31.28
C ILE A 18 23.89 29.98 -30.85
N ILE A 19 25.22 29.79 -30.89
CA ILE A 19 25.82 28.52 -30.42
C ILE A 19 25.55 28.28 -28.94
N ALA A 20 25.69 29.30 -28.10
CA ALA A 20 25.40 29.15 -26.65
C ALA A 20 23.93 28.82 -26.38
N LEU A 21 22.99 29.46 -27.08
CA LEU A 21 21.56 29.17 -26.96
C LEU A 21 21.21 27.74 -27.43
N SER A 22 21.84 27.29 -28.53
CA SER A 22 21.64 25.92 -29.04
C SER A 22 22.17 24.87 -28.06
N LEU A 23 23.35 25.09 -27.50
CA LEU A 23 23.90 24.22 -26.47
C LEU A 23 23.02 24.18 -25.21
N LEU A 24 22.54 25.32 -24.75
CA LEU A 24 21.63 25.42 -23.63
C LEU A 24 20.32 24.63 -23.88
N ALA A 25 19.73 24.78 -25.09
CA ALA A 25 18.54 24.06 -25.47
C ALA A 25 18.74 22.52 -25.47
N VAL A 26 19.91 22.06 -25.99
CA VAL A 26 20.27 20.63 -25.96
C VAL A 26 20.43 20.13 -24.53
N VAL A 27 21.08 20.87 -23.63
CA VAL A 27 21.26 20.51 -22.24
C VAL A 27 19.89 20.43 -21.52
N ILE A 28 19.03 21.42 -21.74
CA ILE A 28 17.66 21.39 -21.17
C ILE A 28 16.89 20.19 -21.70
N PHE A 29 16.95 19.90 -22.99
CA PHE A 29 16.30 18.74 -23.61
C PHE A 29 16.79 17.41 -23.01
N LEU A 30 18.12 17.26 -22.84
CA LEU A 30 18.70 16.07 -22.20
C LEU A 30 18.31 15.93 -20.73
N LEU A 31 18.22 17.05 -20.00
CA LEU A 31 17.72 17.04 -18.64
C LEU A 31 16.24 16.62 -18.57
N PHE A 32 15.39 17.12 -19.48
CA PHE A 32 14.00 16.68 -19.57
C PHE A 32 13.88 15.19 -19.90
N LEU A 33 14.70 14.68 -20.82
CA LEU A 33 14.75 13.25 -21.11
C LEU A 33 15.21 12.43 -19.91
N ALA A 34 16.25 12.88 -19.20
CA ALA A 34 16.77 12.18 -18.03
C ALA A 34 15.75 12.15 -16.88
N VAL A 35 15.11 13.28 -16.57
CA VAL A 35 14.06 13.36 -15.54
C VAL A 35 12.86 12.53 -15.94
N GLY A 36 12.36 12.66 -17.16
CA GLY A 36 11.24 11.84 -17.66
C GLY A 36 11.55 10.34 -17.64
N PHE A 37 12.80 9.95 -17.97
CA PHE A 37 13.20 8.54 -17.92
C PHE A 37 13.25 8.00 -16.47
N VAL A 38 13.72 8.79 -15.51
CA VAL A 38 13.79 8.41 -14.09
C VAL A 38 12.38 8.29 -13.50
N GLU A 39 11.49 9.25 -13.75
CA GLU A 39 10.11 9.19 -13.24
C GLU A 39 9.30 8.02 -13.83
N THR A 40 9.56 7.65 -15.08
CA THR A 40 8.81 6.58 -15.77
C THR A 40 9.32 5.17 -15.45
N THR A 41 10.50 5.03 -14.87
CA THR A 41 11.12 3.70 -14.62
C THR A 41 11.03 3.23 -13.17
N MET A 42 10.59 4.09 -12.23
CA MET A 42 10.53 3.71 -10.81
C MET A 42 9.18 3.07 -10.47
N PRO A 43 9.14 1.77 -10.15
CA PRO A 43 7.96 1.14 -9.60
C PRO A 43 7.69 1.74 -8.22
N ASN A 44 6.45 2.11 -7.96
CA ASN A 44 6.03 2.66 -6.69
C ASN A 44 5.33 1.57 -5.87
N ASN A 45 6.02 1.05 -4.87
CA ASN A 45 5.43 0.15 -3.91
C ASN A 45 5.02 0.96 -2.68
N SER A 46 3.76 0.93 -2.32
CA SER A 46 3.25 1.61 -1.13
C SER A 46 2.44 0.65 -0.27
N TYR A 47 2.62 0.76 1.04
CA TYR A 47 1.81 0.04 2.00
C TYR A 47 1.29 1.04 3.04
N GLU A 48 -0.01 1.06 3.22
CA GLU A 48 -0.74 1.91 4.16
C GLU A 48 -1.46 1.05 5.18
N VAL A 49 -1.36 1.44 6.45
CA VAL A 49 -2.04 0.80 7.58
C VAL A 49 -2.78 1.88 8.36
N LYS A 50 -4.09 1.73 8.45
CA LYS A 50 -4.94 2.58 9.26
C LYS A 50 -5.78 1.69 10.18
N ILE A 51 -5.69 1.91 11.49
CA ILE A 51 -6.46 1.19 12.51
C ILE A 51 -7.14 2.23 13.38
N THR A 52 -8.46 2.19 13.43
CA THR A 52 -9.28 3.14 14.18
C THR A 52 -10.16 2.42 15.21
N GLY A 53 -10.61 3.16 16.22
CA GLY A 53 -11.37 2.62 17.34
C GLY A 53 -10.51 2.15 18.52
N LEU A 54 -9.18 2.30 18.44
CA LEU A 54 -8.26 1.99 19.54
C LEU A 54 -8.35 3.04 20.65
N SER A 55 -8.62 4.29 20.30
CA SER A 55 -8.73 5.41 21.24
C SER A 55 -9.87 5.27 22.26
N GLY A 56 -10.81 4.37 22.02
CA GLY A 56 -11.86 4.00 22.99
C GLY A 56 -11.47 2.88 23.97
N LEU A 57 -10.24 2.38 23.89
CA LEU A 57 -9.75 1.27 24.68
C LEU A 57 -8.70 1.72 25.70
N THR A 58 -8.61 1.02 26.80
CA THR A 58 -7.52 1.16 27.77
C THR A 58 -6.62 -0.06 27.73
N VAL A 59 -5.36 0.10 28.12
CA VAL A 59 -4.38 -0.97 28.19
C VAL A 59 -4.14 -1.35 29.65
N ASN A 60 -4.16 -2.65 29.91
CA ASN A 60 -3.73 -3.20 31.19
C ASN A 60 -2.40 -3.96 30.99
N GLY A 61 -1.29 -3.27 31.24
CA GLY A 61 0.04 -3.79 30.97
C GLY A 61 0.50 -3.47 29.53
N THR A 62 0.68 -4.48 28.70
CA THR A 62 1.11 -4.32 27.30
C THR A 62 0.00 -4.71 26.35
N ALA A 63 -0.36 -3.82 25.45
CA ALA A 63 -1.26 -4.17 24.35
C ALA A 63 -0.50 -4.38 23.04
N MET A 64 -1.04 -5.22 22.19
CA MET A 64 -0.48 -5.58 20.90
C MET A 64 -1.57 -5.68 19.83
N VAL A 65 -1.28 -5.05 18.69
CA VAL A 65 -2.03 -5.25 17.44
C VAL A 65 -1.05 -5.79 16.40
N MET A 66 -1.42 -6.87 15.70
CA MET A 66 -0.64 -7.32 14.56
C MET A 66 -1.49 -7.33 13.30
N VAL A 67 -0.88 -6.92 12.20
CA VAL A 67 -1.51 -6.86 10.89
C VAL A 67 -0.68 -7.62 9.85
N PRO A 68 -1.32 -8.18 8.81
CA PRO A 68 -0.61 -8.84 7.73
C PRO A 68 0.31 -7.86 7.01
N ILE A 69 1.36 -8.37 6.38
CA ILE A 69 2.33 -7.58 5.60
C ILE A 69 2.29 -7.98 4.13
N PRO A 70 2.59 -7.06 3.21
CA PRO A 70 2.73 -7.41 1.80
C PRO A 70 3.95 -8.32 1.60
N ALA A 71 3.70 -9.49 1.03
CA ALA A 71 4.75 -10.47 0.75
C ALA A 71 4.48 -11.24 -0.55
N SER A 72 5.51 -11.91 -1.06
CA SER A 72 5.40 -12.89 -2.14
C SER A 72 4.59 -14.11 -1.70
N VAL A 73 4.23 -14.94 -2.66
CA VAL A 73 3.51 -16.20 -2.42
C VAL A 73 4.25 -17.11 -1.45
N ASP A 74 5.59 -17.09 -1.47
CA ASP A 74 6.47 -17.84 -0.58
C ASP A 74 6.59 -17.21 0.82
N GLY A 75 5.84 -16.13 1.12
CA GLY A 75 5.86 -15.42 2.40
C GLY A 75 7.08 -14.51 2.61
N VAL A 76 7.86 -14.22 1.56
CA VAL A 76 8.98 -13.26 1.66
C VAL A 76 8.43 -11.84 1.65
N PRO A 77 8.66 -11.02 2.70
CA PRO A 77 8.20 -9.64 2.75
C PRO A 77 8.73 -8.82 1.57
N VAL A 78 7.87 -8.00 0.98
CA VAL A 78 8.23 -7.11 -0.13
C VAL A 78 9.07 -5.94 0.37
N MET A 79 8.74 -5.46 1.55
CA MET A 79 9.40 -4.31 2.17
C MET A 79 10.47 -4.79 3.15
N SER A 80 11.60 -4.09 3.20
CA SER A 80 12.66 -4.42 4.14
C SER A 80 12.19 -4.28 5.60
N LYS A 81 12.81 -5.04 6.49
CA LYS A 81 12.51 -4.96 7.93
C LYS A 81 12.72 -3.54 8.46
N GLU A 82 13.75 -2.84 7.98
CA GLU A 82 14.07 -1.47 8.36
C GLU A 82 12.95 -0.51 7.97
N VAL A 83 12.41 -0.63 6.78
CA VAL A 83 11.28 0.20 6.30
C VAL A 83 10.05 -0.06 7.13
N LEU A 84 9.69 -1.34 7.34
CA LEU A 84 8.53 -1.73 8.13
C LEU A 84 8.64 -1.32 9.61
N THR A 85 9.83 -1.24 10.18
CA THR A 85 9.99 -0.87 11.60
C THR A 85 10.26 0.61 11.83
N ARG A 86 10.98 1.30 10.94
CA ARG A 86 11.31 2.72 11.12
C ARG A 86 10.22 3.66 10.64
N ARG A 87 9.58 3.35 9.51
CA ARG A 87 8.53 4.20 8.92
C ARG A 87 7.15 3.96 9.49
N TYR A 88 6.92 2.80 10.11
CA TYR A 88 5.64 2.43 10.73
C TYR A 88 5.61 2.71 12.24
N GLN A 89 6.42 3.63 12.73
CA GLN A 89 6.28 4.12 14.10
C GLN A 89 5.10 5.08 14.19
N ALA A 90 3.99 4.60 14.70
CA ALA A 90 2.86 5.44 15.07
C ALA A 90 3.10 6.05 16.46
N PHE A 91 2.54 7.23 16.71
CA PHE A 91 2.64 7.88 18.03
C PHE A 91 2.12 6.94 19.13
N GLY A 92 2.90 6.76 20.20
CA GLY A 92 2.55 5.86 21.31
C GLY A 92 2.75 4.37 21.04
N TRP A 93 3.17 3.98 19.81
CA TRP A 93 3.34 2.60 19.39
C TRP A 93 4.77 2.29 18.97
N GLN A 94 5.21 1.09 19.29
CA GLN A 94 6.46 0.52 18.78
C GLN A 94 6.14 -0.52 17.70
N ALA A 95 6.69 -0.34 16.50
CA ALA A 95 6.50 -1.25 15.39
C ALA A 95 7.66 -2.26 15.30
N ALA A 96 7.32 -3.53 15.09
CA ALA A 96 8.28 -4.61 14.87
C ALA A 96 7.70 -5.72 14.00
N ILE A 97 8.53 -6.42 13.24
CA ILE A 97 8.13 -7.68 12.61
C ILE A 97 8.21 -8.81 13.62
N ARG A 98 7.12 -9.54 13.78
CA ARG A 98 7.00 -10.70 14.64
C ARG A 98 6.73 -11.96 13.84
N GLU A 99 7.40 -13.06 14.22
CA GLU A 99 7.02 -14.41 13.77
C GLU A 99 5.79 -14.87 14.55
N THR A 100 4.83 -15.45 13.84
CA THR A 100 3.60 -16.00 14.40
C THR A 100 3.39 -17.43 13.89
N PRO A 101 2.46 -18.22 14.46
CA PRO A 101 2.12 -19.53 13.90
C PRO A 101 1.63 -19.49 12.44
N TYR A 102 1.20 -18.32 11.97
CA TYR A 102 0.71 -18.12 10.60
C TYR A 102 1.76 -17.51 9.66
N GLY A 103 2.92 -17.06 10.17
CA GLY A 103 3.97 -16.39 9.41
C GLY A 103 4.33 -15.02 10.00
N LYS A 104 5.05 -14.21 9.23
CA LYS A 104 5.49 -12.87 9.65
C LYS A 104 4.35 -11.87 9.61
N MET A 105 4.23 -11.06 10.65
CA MET A 105 3.26 -9.97 10.75
C MET A 105 3.91 -8.69 11.27
N LEU A 106 3.36 -7.53 10.93
CA LEU A 106 3.74 -6.24 11.51
C LEU A 106 2.99 -6.06 12.82
N ALA A 107 3.75 -6.02 13.93
CA ALA A 107 3.23 -5.83 15.27
C ALA A 107 3.41 -4.38 15.71
N PHE A 108 2.38 -3.81 16.30
CA PHE A 108 2.39 -2.55 17.05
C PHE A 108 2.17 -2.88 18.50
N THR A 109 3.08 -2.44 19.38
CA THR A 109 2.99 -2.67 20.83
C THR A 109 3.00 -1.36 21.57
N THR A 110 2.21 -1.26 22.65
CA THR A 110 2.18 -0.12 23.55
C THR A 110 2.00 -0.56 24.99
N THR A 111 2.48 0.26 25.92
CA THR A 111 2.27 0.11 27.36
C THR A 111 1.55 1.33 27.96
N GLU A 112 1.10 2.24 27.12
CA GLU A 112 0.42 3.45 27.55
C GLU A 112 -1.03 3.16 27.95
N GLY A 113 -1.54 3.87 28.97
CA GLY A 113 -2.92 3.70 29.43
C GLY A 113 -3.96 4.23 28.43
N TYR A 114 -3.60 5.23 27.62
CA TYR A 114 -4.42 5.74 26.52
C TYR A 114 -3.73 5.42 25.19
N VAL A 115 -4.50 4.89 24.27
CA VAL A 115 -3.98 4.35 23.01
C VAL A 115 -4.51 5.18 21.84
N PRO A 116 -3.66 5.88 21.09
CA PRO A 116 -4.11 6.55 19.87
C PRO A 116 -4.39 5.55 18.75
N ASP A 117 -5.23 5.95 17.81
CA ASP A 117 -5.41 5.23 16.55
C ASP A 117 -4.09 5.20 15.76
N ILE A 118 -3.92 4.16 14.94
CA ILE A 118 -2.72 3.98 14.11
C ILE A 118 -3.03 4.46 12.69
N SER A 119 -2.18 5.32 12.14
CA SER A 119 -2.24 5.72 10.74
C SER A 119 -0.82 5.92 10.22
N VAL A 120 -0.33 4.99 9.43
CA VAL A 120 1.03 4.96 8.91
C VAL A 120 1.04 4.53 7.45
N ALA A 121 1.92 5.14 6.66
CA ALA A 121 2.12 4.79 5.26
C ALA A 121 3.62 4.82 4.93
N SER A 122 4.04 3.91 4.08
CA SER A 122 5.39 3.89 3.53
C SER A 122 5.39 3.48 2.08
N GLY A 123 6.30 4.09 1.31
CA GLY A 123 6.60 3.71 -0.06
C GLY A 123 8.05 3.24 -0.18
N GLU A 124 8.30 2.29 -1.03
CA GLU A 124 9.61 1.77 -1.35
C GLU A 124 9.77 1.62 -2.87
N PHE A 125 10.94 1.97 -3.39
CA PHE A 125 11.23 1.94 -4.84
C PHE A 125 11.87 0.61 -5.27
N GLU A 126 11.65 -0.47 -4.54
CA GLU A 126 12.22 -1.76 -4.92
C GLU A 126 11.39 -2.43 -6.02
N LYS A 127 12.03 -2.69 -7.15
CA LYS A 127 11.40 -3.34 -8.29
C LYS A 127 11.28 -4.85 -8.07
N LYS A 128 10.05 -5.35 -7.85
CA LYS A 128 9.74 -6.78 -7.89
C LYS A 128 8.52 -7.00 -8.78
N GLU A 129 8.67 -7.85 -9.78
CA GLU A 129 7.69 -8.07 -10.86
C GLU A 129 6.60 -9.09 -10.52
N GLU A 130 6.44 -9.47 -9.25
CA GLU A 130 5.55 -10.56 -8.84
C GLU A 130 4.34 -10.07 -8.03
N PRO A 131 3.19 -10.74 -8.15
CA PRO A 131 2.01 -10.44 -7.36
C PRO A 131 2.29 -10.52 -5.85
N ARG A 132 1.70 -9.62 -5.09
CA ARG A 132 1.89 -9.51 -3.64
C ARG A 132 0.55 -9.60 -2.93
N LEU A 133 0.49 -10.42 -1.92
CA LEU A 133 -0.67 -10.58 -1.06
C LEU A 133 -0.36 -10.01 0.33
N LEU A 134 -1.40 -9.68 1.09
CA LEU A 134 -1.26 -9.44 2.52
C LEU A 134 -1.20 -10.81 3.21
N VAL A 135 -0.02 -11.19 3.66
CA VAL A 135 0.20 -12.48 4.33
C VAL A 135 0.17 -12.33 5.85
N PRO A 136 -0.25 -13.34 6.58
CA PRO A 136 -0.55 -14.70 6.14
C PRO A 136 -1.88 -14.85 5.38
N VAL A 137 -1.93 -15.79 4.42
CA VAL A 137 -3.16 -16.21 3.74
C VAL A 137 -3.64 -17.50 4.38
N LEU A 138 -4.84 -17.48 4.99
CA LEU A 138 -5.43 -18.66 5.65
C LEU A 138 -6.21 -19.54 4.68
N ALA A 139 -6.96 -18.92 3.78
CA ALA A 139 -7.75 -19.59 2.76
C ALA A 139 -8.05 -18.67 1.59
N THR A 140 -8.13 -19.21 0.38
CA THR A 140 -8.69 -18.54 -0.78
C THR A 140 -10.20 -18.82 -0.86
N HIS A 141 -10.96 -17.93 -1.48
CA HIS A 141 -12.43 -18.05 -1.52
C HIS A 141 -12.94 -19.36 -2.12
N ASP A 142 -12.21 -19.90 -3.08
CA ASP A 142 -12.55 -21.13 -3.82
C ASP A 142 -11.67 -22.34 -3.45
N ASN A 143 -10.96 -22.26 -2.32
CA ASN A 143 -10.04 -23.29 -1.82
C ASN A 143 -8.91 -23.66 -2.81
N THR A 144 -8.58 -22.80 -3.76
CA THR A 144 -7.40 -22.99 -4.61
C THR A 144 -6.11 -22.73 -3.83
N SER A 145 -4.98 -23.24 -4.30
CA SER A 145 -3.68 -22.94 -3.72
C SER A 145 -3.37 -21.43 -3.81
N VAL A 146 -2.60 -20.90 -2.84
CA VAL A 146 -2.20 -19.49 -2.85
C VAL A 146 -1.41 -19.14 -4.11
N GLU A 147 -0.60 -20.09 -4.61
CA GLU A 147 0.17 -19.92 -5.85
C GLU A 147 -0.75 -19.79 -7.08
N GLU A 148 -1.77 -20.64 -7.21
CA GLU A 148 -2.73 -20.53 -8.30
C GLU A 148 -3.58 -19.28 -8.20
N PHE A 149 -4.02 -18.92 -6.98
CA PHE A 149 -4.77 -17.70 -6.71
C PHE A 149 -4.00 -16.45 -7.13
N SER A 150 -2.70 -16.37 -6.81
CA SER A 150 -1.85 -15.22 -7.13
C SER A 150 -1.63 -14.98 -8.64
N ARG A 151 -1.85 -15.99 -9.47
CA ARG A 151 -1.76 -15.88 -10.94
C ARG A 151 -3.01 -15.30 -11.58
N ARG A 152 -4.10 -15.11 -10.82
CA ARG A 152 -5.36 -14.54 -11.32
C ARG A 152 -5.28 -13.03 -11.38
N SER A 153 -6.20 -12.43 -12.13
CA SER A 153 -6.36 -10.98 -12.21
C SER A 153 -6.97 -10.36 -10.93
N GLY A 154 -7.44 -11.18 -9.99
CA GLY A 154 -7.98 -10.73 -8.72
C GLY A 154 -8.83 -11.80 -8.03
N GLY A 155 -9.23 -11.49 -6.81
CA GLY A 155 -10.09 -12.35 -5.99
C GLY A 155 -10.08 -11.94 -4.52
N THR A 156 -10.84 -12.69 -3.72
CA THR A 156 -10.89 -12.52 -2.26
C THR A 156 -10.26 -13.71 -1.55
N TYR A 157 -9.66 -13.46 -0.41
CA TYR A 157 -9.05 -14.47 0.44
C TYR A 157 -9.20 -14.09 1.91
N THR A 158 -8.91 -15.01 2.79
CA THR A 158 -8.90 -14.77 4.24
C THR A 158 -7.48 -14.61 4.72
N THR A 159 -7.24 -13.54 5.46
CA THR A 159 -6.01 -13.28 6.22
C THR A 159 -6.35 -13.21 7.71
N VAL A 160 -5.44 -12.72 8.54
CA VAL A 160 -5.64 -12.66 9.99
C VAL A 160 -5.07 -11.37 10.56
N VAL A 161 -5.76 -10.82 11.55
CA VAL A 161 -5.25 -9.79 12.46
C VAL A 161 -5.12 -10.36 13.87
N PHE A 162 -4.34 -9.70 14.72
CA PHE A 162 -4.17 -10.10 16.11
C PHE A 162 -4.41 -8.92 17.04
N LEU A 163 -5.12 -9.16 18.12
CA LEU A 163 -5.43 -8.18 19.16
C LEU A 163 -5.17 -8.80 20.53
N ASP A 164 -4.47 -8.11 21.43
CA ASP A 164 -4.26 -8.54 22.81
C ASP A 164 -3.98 -7.36 23.74
N GLY A 165 -4.30 -7.51 25.02
CA GLY A 165 -3.99 -6.56 26.09
C GLY A 165 -4.91 -5.34 26.16
N PHE A 166 -6.01 -5.32 25.42
CA PHE A 166 -7.01 -4.25 25.47
C PHE A 166 -8.12 -4.56 26.47
N VAL A 167 -8.56 -3.53 27.19
CA VAL A 167 -9.73 -3.59 28.05
C VAL A 167 -10.82 -2.73 27.41
N PRO A 168 -11.89 -3.34 26.89
CA PRO A 168 -13.00 -2.59 26.33
C PRO A 168 -13.68 -1.76 27.42
N GLN A 169 -14.06 -0.52 27.08
CA GLN A 169 -14.94 0.30 27.93
C GLN A 169 -16.40 0.08 27.49
N GLU A 170 -17.35 0.38 28.38
CA GLU A 170 -18.76 0.38 28.01
C GLU A 170 -19.02 1.31 26.81
N ASN A 171 -19.76 0.84 25.81
CA ASN A 171 -20.07 1.54 24.55
C ASN A 171 -18.86 1.79 23.62
N THR A 172 -17.84 0.94 23.64
CA THR A 172 -16.72 1.07 22.69
C THR A 172 -17.14 0.77 21.26
N THR A 173 -16.64 1.60 20.34
CA THR A 173 -16.74 1.34 18.91
C THR A 173 -15.89 0.13 18.53
N PRO A 174 -16.32 -0.67 17.56
CA PRO A 174 -15.47 -1.76 17.06
C PRO A 174 -14.19 -1.22 16.45
N ILE A 175 -13.15 -2.04 16.46
CA ILE A 175 -11.84 -1.71 15.87
C ILE A 175 -11.94 -1.92 14.36
N SER A 176 -11.65 -0.89 13.57
CA SER A 176 -11.64 -0.96 12.11
C SER A 176 -10.21 -0.99 11.59
N PHE A 177 -9.95 -1.93 10.70
CA PHE A 177 -8.71 -2.12 9.99
C PHE A 177 -8.90 -1.74 8.53
N ASP A 178 -8.09 -0.82 8.03
CA ASP A 178 -8.02 -0.44 6.62
C ASP A 178 -6.55 -0.52 6.19
N LEU A 179 -6.23 -1.57 5.44
CA LEU A 179 -4.90 -1.82 4.92
C LEU A 179 -4.94 -1.80 3.39
N ARG A 180 -3.97 -1.12 2.82
CA ARG A 180 -3.82 -1.07 1.37
C ARG A 180 -2.36 -1.23 0.99
N TYR A 181 -2.10 -2.20 0.13
CA TYR A 181 -0.82 -2.32 -0.57
C TYR A 181 -1.05 -2.08 -2.06
N GLN A 182 -0.17 -1.30 -2.66
CA GLN A 182 -0.10 -1.10 -4.09
C GLN A 182 1.34 -1.28 -4.54
N GLY A 183 1.55 -2.08 -5.58
CA GLY A 183 2.87 -2.33 -6.13
C GLY A 183 2.84 -2.42 -7.65
N GLY A 184 4.00 -2.25 -8.27
CA GLY A 184 4.14 -2.21 -9.72
C GLY A 184 3.86 -0.83 -10.31
N GLY A 185 3.52 -0.76 -11.59
CA GLY A 185 3.14 0.49 -12.25
C GLY A 185 4.33 1.31 -12.75
N GLY A 186 5.40 0.67 -13.19
CA GLY A 186 6.48 1.32 -13.95
C GLY A 186 6.15 1.44 -15.43
N ILE A 187 6.95 2.22 -16.15
CA ILE A 187 6.98 2.22 -17.60
C ILE A 187 8.32 1.64 -18.04
N LYS A 188 8.28 0.49 -18.73
CA LYS A 188 9.45 -0.15 -19.29
C LYS A 188 9.29 -0.28 -20.79
N HIS A 189 10.20 0.31 -21.55
CA HIS A 189 10.16 0.28 -23.03
C HIS A 189 8.82 0.73 -23.63
N LEU A 190 8.22 1.81 -23.10
CA LEU A 190 6.92 2.35 -23.52
C LEU A 190 5.71 1.41 -23.25
N ILE A 191 5.88 0.44 -22.38
CA ILE A 191 4.82 -0.43 -21.88
C ILE A 191 4.59 -0.11 -20.41
N LYS A 192 3.34 0.15 -20.06
CA LYS A 192 2.94 0.24 -18.64
C LYS A 192 2.99 -1.15 -18.03
N GLU A 193 3.65 -1.28 -16.90
CA GLU A 193 3.65 -2.54 -16.12
C GLU A 193 2.31 -2.70 -15.37
N ASN A 194 2.00 -3.94 -15.02
CA ASN A 194 0.83 -4.23 -14.19
C ASN A 194 0.92 -3.53 -12.83
N VAL A 195 -0.22 -3.10 -12.33
CA VAL A 195 -0.37 -2.59 -10.96
C VAL A 195 -1.11 -3.63 -10.13
N TRP A 196 -0.49 -4.07 -9.04
CA TRP A 196 -1.11 -4.95 -8.06
C TRP A 196 -1.64 -4.13 -6.90
N THR A 197 -2.90 -4.33 -6.56
CA THR A 197 -3.53 -3.71 -5.40
C THR A 197 -4.09 -4.78 -4.49
N THR A 198 -3.71 -4.75 -3.23
CA THR A 198 -4.28 -5.62 -2.20
C THR A 198 -4.86 -4.75 -1.10
N THR A 199 -6.10 -5.05 -0.72
CA THR A 199 -6.83 -4.28 0.29
C THR A 199 -7.41 -5.21 1.35
N MET A 200 -7.46 -4.73 2.57
CA MET A 200 -8.17 -5.37 3.68
C MET A 200 -8.97 -4.30 4.40
N ASN A 201 -10.29 -4.43 4.36
CA ASN A 201 -11.22 -3.61 5.12
C ASN A 201 -12.00 -4.54 6.05
N ALA A 202 -11.74 -4.47 7.34
CA ALA A 202 -12.36 -5.35 8.31
C ALA A 202 -12.71 -4.59 9.58
N THR A 203 -13.78 -5.03 10.24
CA THR A 203 -14.22 -4.51 11.53
C THR A 203 -14.26 -5.65 12.51
N VAL A 204 -13.56 -5.52 13.63
CA VAL A 204 -13.46 -6.53 14.67
C VAL A 204 -14.06 -5.97 15.97
N PRO A 205 -14.92 -6.71 16.67
CA PRO A 205 -15.39 -6.29 17.98
C PRO A 205 -14.23 -6.02 18.94
N SER A 206 -14.31 -4.95 19.72
CA SER A 206 -13.26 -4.59 20.70
C SER A 206 -13.11 -5.59 21.84
N THR A 207 -14.05 -6.53 21.97
CA THR A 207 -14.01 -7.64 22.92
C THR A 207 -13.25 -8.86 22.43
N GLU A 208 -12.91 -8.91 21.15
CA GLU A 208 -12.11 -9.99 20.57
C GLU A 208 -10.65 -9.89 21.01
N SER A 209 -10.03 -11.05 21.24
CA SER A 209 -8.62 -11.18 21.57
C SER A 209 -8.03 -12.39 20.87
N GLY A 210 -6.75 -12.31 20.55
CA GLY A 210 -6.04 -13.33 19.78
C GLY A 210 -6.11 -13.11 18.27
N PHE A 211 -5.94 -14.18 17.52
CA PHE A 211 -5.96 -14.16 16.07
C PHE A 211 -7.39 -14.20 15.52
N VAL A 212 -7.77 -13.17 14.77
CA VAL A 212 -9.11 -13.02 14.18
C VAL A 212 -9.00 -13.10 12.66
N PRO A 213 -9.64 -14.10 12.01
CA PRO A 213 -9.69 -14.18 10.55
C PRO A 213 -10.49 -13.03 9.97
N VAL A 214 -9.95 -12.40 8.90
CA VAL A 214 -10.59 -11.26 8.23
C VAL A 214 -10.47 -11.38 6.71
N PRO A 215 -11.44 -10.84 5.94
CA PRO A 215 -11.37 -10.88 4.49
C PRO A 215 -10.36 -9.86 3.95
N ALA A 216 -9.69 -10.23 2.87
CA ALA A 216 -8.86 -9.35 2.06
C ALA A 216 -9.16 -9.54 0.57
N GLY A 217 -8.88 -8.52 -0.22
CA GLY A 217 -9.05 -8.53 -1.66
C GLY A 217 -7.72 -8.29 -2.38
N TYR A 218 -7.61 -8.87 -3.55
CA TYR A 218 -6.47 -8.72 -4.45
C TYR A 218 -6.97 -8.42 -5.85
N HIS A 219 -6.34 -7.46 -6.52
CA HIS A 219 -6.68 -7.05 -7.88
C HIS A 219 -5.43 -6.66 -8.67
N VAL A 220 -5.39 -7.06 -9.93
CA VAL A 220 -4.37 -6.67 -10.89
C VAL A 220 -4.99 -5.76 -11.93
N THR A 221 -4.51 -4.53 -12.02
CA THR A 221 -4.81 -3.66 -13.15
C THR A 221 -3.76 -3.93 -14.23
N PRO A 222 -4.16 -4.45 -15.40
CA PRO A 222 -3.21 -4.73 -16.47
C PRO A 222 -2.50 -3.48 -16.93
N GLY A 223 -1.22 -3.58 -17.21
CA GLY A 223 -0.49 -2.61 -17.98
C GLY A 223 -0.94 -2.59 -19.44
N GLY A 224 -0.48 -1.64 -20.22
CA GLY A 224 -0.81 -1.54 -21.63
C GLY A 224 0.23 -0.74 -22.39
N SER A 225 0.19 -0.76 -23.72
CA SER A 225 1.02 0.10 -24.55
C SER A 225 0.68 1.58 -24.27
N ILE A 226 1.71 2.44 -24.18
CA ILE A 226 1.50 3.89 -24.07
C ILE A 226 0.81 4.43 -25.33
N TYR A 227 0.87 3.70 -26.43
CA TYR A 227 0.27 4.07 -27.71
C TYR A 227 -1.20 3.64 -27.86
N ASP A 228 -1.73 2.76 -26.98
CA ASP A 228 -3.14 2.39 -26.97
C ASP A 228 -4.05 3.44 -26.32
N GLY A 229 -3.66 4.72 -26.44
CA GLY A 229 -4.38 5.88 -25.94
C GLY A 229 -5.68 6.22 -26.68
N GLN A 230 -6.40 5.24 -27.21
CA GLN A 230 -7.78 5.40 -27.69
C GLN A 230 -8.65 4.28 -27.13
N ASP A 231 -9.68 4.75 -26.40
CA ASP A 231 -10.92 4.04 -26.12
C ASP A 231 -10.92 2.88 -25.11
N THR A 232 -10.48 3.12 -23.89
CA THR A 232 -11.19 2.48 -22.78
C THR A 232 -11.84 3.57 -21.92
N GLU A 233 -13.10 3.89 -22.25
CA GLU A 233 -13.99 4.49 -21.27
C GLU A 233 -13.85 3.72 -19.96
N PRO A 234 -13.83 4.42 -18.80
CA PRO A 234 -13.91 3.75 -17.52
C PRO A 234 -15.28 3.09 -17.41
N GLY A 235 -15.38 1.91 -18.02
CA GLY A 235 -16.58 1.10 -17.98
C GLY A 235 -16.88 0.74 -16.54
N ASN A 236 -18.01 1.16 -16.11
CA ASN A 236 -18.92 0.87 -14.99
C ASN A 236 -18.68 -0.47 -14.23
N SER A 237 -17.47 -0.78 -13.80
CA SER A 237 -17.18 -2.01 -13.04
C SER A 237 -17.43 -1.90 -11.52
N LEU A 238 -17.92 -0.76 -11.04
CA LEU A 238 -18.24 -0.56 -9.61
C LEU A 238 -19.69 -0.90 -9.22
N GLN A 239 -20.54 -1.36 -10.16
CA GLN A 239 -21.96 -1.65 -9.84
C GLN A 239 -22.24 -3.09 -9.38
N HIS A 240 -21.26 -3.98 -9.28
CA HIS A 240 -21.53 -5.40 -8.92
C HIS A 240 -21.17 -5.82 -7.48
N LEU A 241 -20.74 -4.92 -6.61
CA LEU A 241 -20.39 -5.28 -5.23
C LEU A 241 -21.45 -4.97 -4.16
N SER A 242 -22.64 -4.53 -4.55
CA SER A 242 -23.67 -4.13 -3.56
C SER A 242 -24.87 -5.07 -3.44
N SER A 243 -24.75 -6.36 -3.77
CA SER A 243 -25.87 -7.30 -3.62
C SER A 243 -25.46 -8.68 -3.14
N CYS A 244 -24.74 -8.76 -2.02
CA CYS A 244 -24.76 -9.97 -1.19
C CYS A 244 -25.77 -9.74 -0.04
N ALA A 245 -27.04 -9.84 -0.36
CA ALA A 245 -28.09 -9.93 0.64
C ALA A 245 -27.93 -11.26 1.39
N VAL A 246 -27.58 -11.19 2.66
CA VAL A 246 -27.59 -12.31 3.60
C VAL A 246 -29.03 -12.79 3.74
N THR A 247 -29.33 -13.95 3.16
CA THR A 247 -30.62 -14.62 3.33
C THR A 247 -30.65 -15.25 4.73
N PRO A 248 -31.57 -14.88 5.62
CA PRO A 248 -31.65 -15.49 6.95
C PRO A 248 -32.12 -16.93 6.84
N LEU A 249 -31.36 -17.87 7.40
CA LEU A 249 -31.71 -19.28 7.56
C LEU A 249 -32.98 -19.42 8.38
N LYS A 250 -34.09 -19.83 7.72
CA LYS A 250 -35.35 -20.19 8.37
C LYS A 250 -35.14 -21.42 9.23
N HIS A 251 -35.12 -21.24 10.55
CA HIS A 251 -35.23 -22.34 11.54
C HIS A 251 -36.57 -23.08 11.40
N ARG A 252 -36.52 -24.27 10.83
CA ARG A 252 -37.63 -25.20 10.75
C ARG A 252 -37.82 -25.88 12.09
N ARG A 253 -38.73 -25.34 12.94
CA ARG A 253 -39.20 -26.00 14.15
C ARG A 253 -39.90 -27.31 13.75
N ARG A 254 -39.32 -28.46 14.07
CA ARG A 254 -40.03 -29.74 14.14
C ARG A 254 -40.85 -29.77 15.46
N ARG A 255 -42.17 -29.83 15.33
CA ARG A 255 -43.04 -30.23 16.45
C ARG A 255 -43.01 -31.74 16.57
N ARG A 256 -42.80 -32.22 17.74
CA ARG A 256 -43.31 -33.46 18.30
C ARG A 256 -44.04 -33.13 19.60
#